data_9b44afa5955874b659e263a6228937ca
#
_entry.id   9b44afa5955874b659e263a6228937ca
#
_cell.length_a   1.000
_cell.length_b   1.000
_cell.length_c   1.000
_cell.angle_alpha   90.00
_cell.angle_beta   90.00
_cell.angle_gamma   90.00
#
_symmetry.space_group_name_H-M   'P 1'
#
loop_
_entity.id
_entity.type
_entity.pdbx_description
1 polymer ?
#
loop_
_entity_poly.entity_id
_entity_poly.type
_entity_poly.pdbx_seq_one_letter_code
_entity_poly.pdbx_strand_id
1 'polypeptide(L)' 'MKIEVNGEAREVTATRLNAALVELGWGEAKVATALNGSFVPAGARGATMLRDGDRLEVLTAMQGG' A
#
# COMPACT_ATOMS: atom_id res chain seq x y z
N MET A 1 9.47 5.75 -8.15
CA MET A 1 9.49 4.32 -8.53
C MET A 1 8.12 3.91 -9.02
N LYS A 2 8.07 2.85 -9.78
CA LYS A 2 6.81 2.35 -10.30
C LYS A 2 6.46 1.06 -9.61
N ILE A 3 5.24 1.00 -9.07
CA ILE A 3 4.72 -0.21 -8.43
C ILE A 3 3.36 -0.52 -9.03
N GLU A 4 2.86 -1.71 -8.77
CA GLU A 4 1.54 -2.10 -9.21
C GLU A 4 0.63 -2.04 -7.98
N VAL A 5 -0.47 -1.29 -8.08
CA VAL A 5 -1.41 -1.13 -6.98
C VAL A 5 -2.76 -1.66 -7.44
N ASN A 6 -3.20 -2.75 -6.84
CA ASN A 6 -4.47 -3.39 -7.20
C ASN A 6 -4.56 -3.65 -8.69
N GLY A 7 -3.45 -4.09 -9.29
CA GLY A 7 -3.40 -4.42 -10.69
C GLY A 7 -3.10 -3.27 -11.63
N GLU A 8 -2.92 -2.07 -11.12
CA GLU A 8 -2.64 -0.90 -11.95
C GLU A 8 -1.25 -0.36 -11.67
N ALA A 9 -0.53 -0.02 -12.71
CA ALA A 9 0.78 0.61 -12.56
C ALA A 9 0.60 2.01 -12.00
N ARG A 10 1.33 2.34 -10.94
CA ARG A 10 1.28 3.64 -10.30
C ARG A 10 2.69 4.12 -10.02
N GLU A 11 2.87 5.40 -10.15
CA GLU A 11 4.15 6.02 -9.84
C GLU A 11 4.08 6.57 -8.42
N VAL A 12 5.08 6.26 -7.58
CA VAL A 12 5.14 6.80 -6.23
C VAL A 12 6.55 7.31 -5.96
N THR A 13 6.65 8.32 -5.12
CA THR A 13 7.94 8.85 -4.70
C THR A 13 8.33 8.33 -3.33
N ALA A 14 7.36 7.92 -2.53
CA ALA A 14 7.62 7.40 -1.19
C ALA A 14 8.34 6.07 -1.27
N THR A 15 9.23 5.82 -0.31
CA THR A 15 9.99 4.58 -0.26
C THR A 15 9.48 3.63 0.82
N ARG A 16 8.57 4.09 1.68
CA ARG A 16 7.98 3.24 2.71
C ARG A 16 6.49 3.11 2.47
N LEU A 17 5.95 1.96 2.84
CA LEU A 17 4.57 1.64 2.53
C LEU A 17 3.59 2.63 3.15
N ASN A 18 3.80 3.02 4.41
CA ASN A 18 2.87 3.95 5.03
C ASN A 18 2.82 5.29 4.29
N ALA A 19 3.97 5.79 3.85
CA ALA A 19 4.01 7.06 3.12
C ALA A 19 3.41 6.91 1.73
N ALA A 20 3.62 5.76 1.10
CA ALA A 20 3.04 5.51 -0.21
C ALA A 20 1.51 5.49 -0.15
N LEU A 21 0.95 4.95 0.94
CA LEU A 21 -0.51 4.95 1.09
C LEU A 21 -1.06 6.36 1.16
N VAL A 22 -0.36 7.25 1.87
CA VAL A 22 -0.76 8.66 1.94
C VAL A 22 -0.71 9.27 0.54
N GLU A 23 0.38 9.03 -0.17
CA GLU A 23 0.58 9.57 -1.52
C GLU A 23 -0.50 9.08 -2.47
N LEU A 24 -0.95 7.84 -2.31
CA LEU A 24 -1.97 7.24 -3.17
C LEU A 24 -3.39 7.62 -2.78
N GLY A 25 -3.56 8.32 -1.68
CA GLY A 25 -4.88 8.82 -1.28
C GLY A 25 -5.54 8.04 -0.16
N TRP A 26 -4.86 7.07 0.43
CA TRP A 26 -5.45 6.27 1.52
C TRP A 26 -4.97 6.67 2.90
N GLY A 27 -4.43 7.88 3.07
CA GLY A 27 -3.77 8.25 4.31
C GLY A 27 -4.61 8.04 5.56
N GLU A 28 -5.89 8.36 5.49
CA GLU A 28 -6.78 8.27 6.65
C GLU A 28 -7.72 7.08 6.58
N ALA A 29 -7.68 6.34 5.51
CA ALA A 29 -8.62 5.25 5.32
C ALA A 29 -8.16 4.03 6.09
N LYS A 30 -9.13 3.24 6.56
CA LYS A 30 -8.82 1.96 7.19
C LYS A 30 -8.71 0.92 6.09
N VAL A 31 -7.50 0.44 5.88
CA VAL A 31 -7.23 -0.50 4.80
C VAL A 31 -6.39 -1.65 5.32
N ALA A 32 -6.47 -2.77 4.62
CA ALA A 32 -5.55 -3.88 4.78
C ALA A 32 -4.60 -3.85 3.61
N THR A 33 -3.34 -4.19 3.85
CA THR A 33 -2.32 -4.14 2.81
C THR A 33 -1.58 -5.46 2.72
N ALA A 34 -1.24 -5.84 1.49
CA ALA A 34 -0.36 -6.97 1.23
C ALA A 34 0.67 -6.53 0.20
N LEU A 35 1.91 -6.91 0.42
CA LEU A 35 3.00 -6.57 -0.47
C LEU A 35 3.57 -7.86 -1.04
N ASN A 36 3.50 -7.99 -2.36
CA ASN A 36 3.96 -9.19 -3.07
C ASN A 36 3.35 -10.47 -2.47
N GLY A 37 2.06 -10.38 -2.12
CA GLY A 37 1.34 -11.52 -1.59
C GLY A 37 1.44 -11.72 -0.09
N SER A 38 2.20 -10.90 0.61
CA SER A 38 2.38 -11.05 2.06
C SER A 38 1.66 -9.93 2.80
N PHE A 39 0.83 -10.31 3.76
CA PHE A 39 0.09 -9.34 4.55
C PHE A 39 1.05 -8.44 5.33
N VAL A 40 0.77 -7.15 5.33
CA VAL A 40 1.55 -6.17 6.10
C VAL A 40 0.60 -5.46 7.05
N PRO A 41 0.70 -5.73 8.35
CA PRO A 41 -0.16 -5.06 9.32
C PRO A 41 0.16 -3.57 9.43
N ALA A 42 -0.82 -2.80 9.87
CA ALA A 42 -0.69 -1.36 9.93
C ALA A 42 0.56 -0.91 10.68
N GLY A 43 0.87 -1.58 11.79
CA GLY A 43 2.03 -1.20 12.59
C GLY A 43 3.37 -1.48 11.92
N ALA A 44 3.39 -2.30 10.88
CA ALA A 44 4.63 -2.64 10.18
C ALA A 44 4.85 -1.80 8.92
N ARG A 45 3.87 -1.00 8.52
CA ARG A 45 3.97 -0.28 7.23
C ARG A 45 5.11 0.73 7.20
N GLY A 46 5.36 1.38 8.34
CA GLY A 46 6.43 2.37 8.41
C GLY A 46 7.82 1.76 8.30
N ALA A 47 7.94 0.46 8.57
CA ALA A 47 9.21 -0.26 8.45
C ALA A 47 9.30 -1.05 7.15
N THR A 48 8.27 -1.01 6.31
CA THR A 48 8.25 -1.79 5.08
C THR A 48 8.72 -0.93 3.92
N MET A 49 9.86 -1.31 3.36
CA MET A 49 10.44 -0.58 2.22
C MET A 49 9.86 -1.10 0.93
N LEU A 50 9.56 -0.18 0.02
CA LEU A 50 9.09 -0.52 -1.31
C LEU A 50 10.24 -0.52 -2.30
N ARG A 51 10.10 -1.33 -3.33
CA ARG A 51 11.06 -1.40 -4.42
C ARG A 51 10.33 -1.29 -5.74
N ASP A 52 11.03 -0.83 -6.74
CA ASP A 52 10.49 -0.74 -8.07
C ASP A 52 10.00 -2.12 -8.51
N GLY A 53 8.79 -2.16 -9.05
CA GLY A 53 8.19 -3.40 -9.50
C GLY A 53 7.39 -4.16 -8.44
N ASP A 54 7.35 -3.67 -7.20
CA ASP A 54 6.55 -4.33 -6.17
C ASP A 54 5.08 -4.31 -6.51
N ARG A 55 4.36 -5.31 -6.01
CA ARG A 55 2.92 -5.41 -6.16
C ARG A 55 2.26 -5.18 -4.82
N LEU A 56 1.47 -4.13 -4.75
CA LEU A 56 0.77 -3.75 -3.54
C LEU A 56 -0.72 -3.98 -3.72
N GLU A 57 -1.32 -4.67 -2.76
CA GLU A 57 -2.77 -4.84 -2.71
C GLU A 57 -3.31 -4.06 -1.54
N VAL A 58 -4.31 -3.25 -1.79
CA VAL A 58 -4.95 -2.43 -0.76
C VAL A 58 -6.43 -2.72 -0.77
N LEU A 59 -6.94 -3.21 0.35
CA LEU A 59 -8.35 -3.51 0.49
C LEU A 59 -8.95 -2.56 1.50
N THR A 60 -9.99 -1.84 1.11
CA THR A 60 -10.68 -0.96 2.03
C THR A 60 -11.63 -1.78 2.88
N ALA A 61 -11.80 -1.37 4.13
CA ALA A 61 -12.74 -2.04 5.00
C ALA A 61 -14.15 -1.85 4.45
N MET A 62 -14.88 -2.95 4.35
CA MET A 62 -16.29 -2.85 3.98
C MET A 62 -17.05 -2.38 5.18
N GLN A 63 -17.85 -1.35 4.96
CA GLN A 63 -18.75 -0.89 5.98
C GLN A 63 -20.00 -1.74 5.90
N GLY A 64 -19.88 -2.94 6.28
CA GLY A 64 -20.95 -3.91 6.10
C GLY A 64 -22.24 -3.56 6.76
N GLY A 65 -22.32 -2.43 7.04
CA GLY A 65 -23.59 -1.95 7.60
C GLY A 65 -23.51 -2.02 8.88
#